data_a9dbcdbda0a7c519b6622f5ee3aa9886
#
_entry.id   a9dbcdbda0a7c519b6622f5ee3aa9886
#
_cell.length_a   1.000
_cell.length_b   1.000
_cell.length_c   1.000
_cell.angle_alpha   90.00
_cell.angle_beta   90.00
_cell.angle_gamma   90.00
#
_symmetry.space_group_name_H-M   'P 1'
#
loop_
_entity.id
_entity.type
_entity.pdbx_description
1 polymer ?
#
loop_
_entity_poly.entity_id
_entity_poly.type
_entity_poly.pdbx_seq_one_letter_code
_entity_poly.pdbx_strand_id
1 'polypeptide(L)'
;MARAYYSTVFEQSAQDAWEIVRDFNNYPVWVGGAGESRIEDGRSGDSVGAIRNVLYKGRRVRQRLLAQSDVERSQTYEFCDAPTLPVTGFQATLRITPVIDGNRAFVEWWASFDCEPGHRDELAATLQNWFGKWLQSLRLSMVTPAGSPL
;
A
#
# COMPACT_ATOMS: atom_id res chain seq x y z
N MET A 1 -11.96 16.52 -7.70
CA MET A 1 -11.19 15.42 -7.07
C MET A 1 -11.33 14.17 -7.90
N ALA A 2 -10.22 13.49 -8.12
CA ALA A 2 -10.21 12.24 -8.88
C ALA A 2 -9.99 11.07 -7.93
N ARG A 3 -10.28 9.87 -8.39
CA ARG A 3 -10.14 8.67 -7.59
C ARG A 3 -9.63 7.50 -8.44
N ALA A 4 -8.70 6.75 -7.89
CA ALA A 4 -8.26 5.46 -8.44
C ALA A 4 -8.66 4.36 -7.46
N TYR A 5 -9.00 3.19 -7.97
CA TYR A 5 -9.46 2.07 -7.15
C TYR A 5 -9.04 0.75 -7.77
N TYR A 6 -8.58 -0.17 -6.93
CA TYR A 6 -8.29 -1.53 -7.35
C TYR A 6 -8.70 -2.49 -6.23
N SER A 7 -9.26 -3.62 -6.58
CA SER A 7 -9.58 -4.66 -5.61
C SER A 7 -9.27 -6.04 -6.18
N THR A 8 -9.00 -6.98 -5.28
CA THR A 8 -8.72 -8.36 -5.64
C THR A 8 -9.04 -9.26 -4.45
N VAL A 9 -9.02 -10.56 -4.67
CA VAL A 9 -9.21 -11.57 -3.62
C VAL A 9 -7.93 -12.40 -3.51
N PHE A 10 -7.46 -12.58 -2.27
CA PHE A 10 -6.37 -13.49 -1.96
C PHE A 10 -6.93 -14.77 -1.38
N GLU A 11 -6.29 -15.90 -1.67
CA GLU A 11 -6.64 -17.18 -1.05
C GLU A 11 -6.15 -17.26 0.40
N GLN A 12 -5.18 -16.41 0.76
CA GLN A 12 -4.69 -16.31 2.14
C GLN A 12 -5.69 -15.53 2.99
N SER A 13 -5.62 -15.74 4.31
CA SER A 13 -6.53 -15.06 5.23
C SER A 13 -6.25 -13.57 5.31
N ALA A 14 -7.29 -12.80 5.66
CA ALA A 14 -7.14 -11.36 5.85
C ALA A 14 -6.13 -11.05 6.94
N GLN A 15 -6.10 -11.84 8.01
CA GLN A 15 -5.16 -11.59 9.10
C GLN A 15 -3.71 -11.83 8.66
N ASP A 16 -3.45 -12.88 7.87
CA ASP A 16 -2.10 -13.14 7.38
C ASP A 16 -1.60 -12.00 6.48
N ALA A 17 -2.47 -11.51 5.60
CA ALA A 17 -2.11 -10.37 4.75
C ALA A 17 -1.89 -9.11 5.57
N TRP A 18 -2.74 -8.86 6.56
CA TRP A 18 -2.63 -7.67 7.40
C TRP A 18 -1.35 -7.67 8.25
N GLU A 19 -0.93 -8.84 8.74
CA GLU A 19 0.32 -8.95 9.52
C GLU A 19 1.53 -8.46 8.72
N ILE A 20 1.50 -8.60 7.41
CA ILE A 20 2.58 -8.12 6.56
C ILE A 20 2.46 -6.60 6.33
N VAL A 21 1.25 -6.12 6.06
CA VAL A 21 1.01 -4.73 5.66
C VAL A 21 1.04 -3.76 6.82
N ARG A 22 0.62 -4.21 8.02
CA ARG A 22 0.38 -3.31 9.15
C ARG A 22 1.61 -2.54 9.63
N ASP A 23 2.79 -3.07 9.43
CA ASP A 23 4.02 -2.35 9.71
C ASP A 23 4.32 -1.46 8.51
N PHE A 24 4.17 -0.16 8.69
CA PHE A 24 4.37 0.83 7.64
C PHE A 24 5.79 0.81 7.06
N ASN A 25 6.74 0.25 7.79
CA ASN A 25 8.13 0.13 7.36
C ASN A 25 8.41 -1.15 6.57
N ASN A 26 7.39 -1.95 6.29
CA ASN A 26 7.57 -3.29 5.75
C ASN A 26 7.53 -3.38 4.22
N TYR A 27 7.53 -2.24 3.51
CA TYR A 27 7.48 -2.21 2.05
C TYR A 27 8.53 -3.10 1.38
N PRO A 28 9.78 -3.14 1.85
CA PRO A 28 10.77 -3.98 1.18
C PRO A 28 10.42 -5.47 1.14
N VAL A 29 9.57 -5.91 2.06
CA VAL A 29 9.16 -7.32 2.14
C VAL A 29 8.18 -7.66 1.02
N TRP A 30 7.29 -6.73 0.65
CA TRP A 30 6.18 -7.10 -0.24
C TRP A 30 6.00 -6.20 -1.46
N VAL A 31 6.59 -5.01 -1.51
CA VAL A 31 6.44 -4.12 -2.68
C VAL A 31 7.62 -4.31 -3.62
N GLY A 32 7.35 -4.85 -4.79
CA GLY A 32 8.40 -5.01 -5.81
C GLY A 32 8.98 -3.65 -6.19
N GLY A 33 10.29 -3.54 -6.18
CA GLY A 33 10.98 -2.29 -6.46
C GLY A 33 11.35 -1.49 -5.22
N ALA A 34 10.80 -1.83 -4.05
CA ALA A 34 11.16 -1.16 -2.81
C ALA A 34 12.47 -1.72 -2.26
N GLY A 35 13.37 -0.82 -1.90
CA GLY A 35 14.62 -1.16 -1.25
C GLY A 35 14.57 -0.83 0.22
N GLU A 36 15.67 -0.35 0.75
CA GLU A 36 15.77 -0.03 2.17
C GLU A 36 14.72 0.99 2.60
N SER A 37 14.10 0.75 3.74
CA SER A 37 13.07 1.62 4.32
C SER A 37 13.34 1.84 5.79
N ARG A 38 13.04 3.05 6.27
CA ARG A 38 13.16 3.37 7.69
C ARG A 38 12.03 4.31 8.09
N ILE A 39 11.64 4.22 9.36
CA ILE A 39 10.69 5.18 9.93
C ILE A 39 11.52 6.31 10.56
N GLU A 40 11.18 7.54 10.20
CA GLU A 40 11.89 8.72 10.71
C GLU A 40 11.56 8.96 12.17
N ASP A 41 12.48 9.64 12.87
CA ASP A 41 12.31 10.10 14.27
C ASP A 41 12.08 8.97 15.27
N GLY A 42 12.54 7.76 14.99
CA GLY A 42 12.48 6.66 15.94
C GLY A 42 11.07 6.20 16.28
N ARG A 43 10.08 6.57 15.49
CA ARG A 43 8.70 6.14 15.72
C ARG A 43 8.50 4.68 15.32
N SER A 44 7.46 4.09 15.91
CA SER A 44 7.04 2.75 15.53
C SER A 44 6.36 2.75 14.16
N GLY A 45 6.52 1.68 13.40
CA GLY A 45 5.92 1.52 12.07
C GLY A 45 4.40 1.38 12.07
N ASP A 46 3.76 1.32 13.23
CA ASP A 46 2.30 1.25 13.34
C ASP A 46 1.70 2.49 14.02
N SER A 47 2.50 3.52 14.25
CA SER A 47 2.00 4.73 14.92
C SER A 47 1.60 5.78 13.90
N VAL A 48 0.42 6.37 14.12
CA VAL A 48 -0.07 7.48 13.29
C VAL A 48 0.92 8.65 13.39
N GLY A 49 1.24 9.24 12.25
CA GLY A 49 2.27 10.27 12.14
C GLY A 49 3.63 9.74 11.76
N ALA A 50 3.83 8.42 11.74
CA ALA A 50 5.09 7.83 11.32
C ALA A 50 5.36 8.18 9.86
N ILE A 51 6.60 8.54 9.54
CA ILE A 51 7.01 8.83 8.18
C ILE A 51 7.89 7.69 7.70
N ARG A 52 7.44 7.02 6.66
CA ARG A 52 8.20 5.99 5.97
C ARG A 52 9.10 6.67 4.95
N ASN A 53 10.40 6.43 5.06
CA ASN A 53 11.39 6.93 4.12
C ASN A 53 11.94 5.69 3.38
N VAL A 54 11.46 5.44 2.19
CA VAL A 54 11.75 4.21 1.46
C VAL A 54 12.43 4.51 0.14
N LEU A 55 13.42 3.69 -0.20
CA LEU A 55 14.06 3.75 -1.51
C LEU A 55 13.21 2.94 -2.49
N TYR A 56 12.63 3.60 -3.49
CA TYR A 56 11.80 2.95 -4.48
C TYR A 56 12.35 3.26 -5.88
N LYS A 57 12.83 2.21 -6.55
CA LYS A 57 13.42 2.33 -7.90
C LYS A 57 14.44 3.45 -7.98
N GLY A 58 15.33 3.51 -6.99
CA GLY A 58 16.43 4.46 -6.95
C GLY A 58 16.09 5.84 -6.43
N ARG A 59 14.85 6.08 -5.99
CA ARG A 59 14.42 7.38 -5.47
C ARG A 59 13.93 7.24 -4.04
N ARG A 60 14.26 8.21 -3.19
CA ARG A 60 13.70 8.28 -1.84
C ARG A 60 12.28 8.81 -1.92
N VAL A 61 11.36 8.08 -1.31
CA VAL A 61 9.95 8.46 -1.21
C VAL A 61 9.61 8.56 0.26
N ARG A 62 9.01 9.67 0.67
CA ARG A 62 8.59 9.89 2.06
C ARG A 62 7.08 9.95 2.12
N GLN A 63 6.50 9.12 2.97
CA GLN A 63 5.05 9.02 3.12
C GLN A 63 4.71 9.01 4.60
N ARG A 64 3.62 9.69 4.95
CA ARG A 64 3.17 9.79 6.35
C ARG A 64 1.94 8.95 6.57
N LEU A 65 1.95 8.15 7.64
CA LEU A 65 0.80 7.36 8.05
C LEU A 65 -0.23 8.28 8.70
N LEU A 66 -1.41 8.38 8.11
CA LEU A 66 -2.48 9.26 8.58
C LEU A 66 -3.46 8.53 9.49
N ALA A 67 -3.71 7.26 9.23
CA ALA A 67 -4.66 6.46 10.00
C ALA A 67 -4.28 5.00 9.91
N GLN A 68 -4.52 4.25 10.97
CA GLN A 68 -4.26 2.82 11.03
C GLN A 68 -5.30 2.17 11.94
N SER A 69 -5.88 1.06 11.52
CA SER A 69 -6.83 0.32 12.31
C SER A 69 -6.59 -1.18 12.17
N ASP A 70 -6.22 -1.83 13.27
CA ASP A 70 -6.08 -3.29 13.29
C ASP A 70 -7.44 -3.99 13.22
N VAL A 71 -8.50 -3.34 13.70
CA VAL A 71 -9.85 -3.89 13.65
C VAL A 71 -10.38 -3.90 12.23
N GLU A 72 -10.22 -2.77 11.53
CA GLU A 72 -10.66 -2.63 10.13
C GLU A 72 -9.63 -3.19 9.15
N ARG A 73 -8.42 -3.46 9.60
CA ARG A 73 -7.27 -3.84 8.77
C ARG A 73 -7.07 -2.84 7.64
N SER A 74 -6.96 -1.58 8.04
CA SER A 74 -6.83 -0.48 7.08
C SER A 74 -5.71 0.47 7.46
N GLN A 75 -5.17 1.13 6.44
CA GLN A 75 -4.03 2.00 6.56
C GLN A 75 -4.17 3.11 5.53
N THR A 76 -4.09 4.37 5.98
CA THR A 76 -4.20 5.54 5.10
C THR A 76 -2.93 6.36 5.20
N TYR A 77 -2.43 6.83 4.07
CA TYR A 77 -1.19 7.59 4.03
C TYR A 77 -1.23 8.70 2.97
N GLU A 78 -0.28 9.62 3.08
CA GLU A 78 -0.09 10.71 2.13
C GLU A 78 1.39 10.82 1.79
N PHE A 79 1.71 11.57 0.74
CA PHE A 79 3.11 11.92 0.46
C PHE A 79 3.52 13.13 1.29
N CYS A 80 4.76 13.11 1.82
CA CYS A 80 5.35 14.26 2.49
C CYS A 80 5.90 15.28 1.50
N ASP A 81 6.42 14.77 0.38
CA ASP A 81 7.03 15.59 -0.67
C ASP A 81 6.23 15.39 -1.96
N ALA A 82 6.43 16.28 -2.94
CA ALA A 82 5.74 16.15 -4.21
C ALA A 82 6.05 14.80 -4.86
N PRO A 83 5.03 14.02 -5.24
CA PRO A 83 5.25 12.75 -5.91
C PRO A 83 5.70 12.97 -7.36
N THR A 84 6.12 11.87 -8.01
CA THR A 84 6.53 11.94 -9.40
C THR A 84 5.37 12.15 -10.36
N LEU A 85 4.15 11.78 -9.93
CA LEU A 85 2.95 12.04 -10.72
C LEU A 85 2.49 13.49 -10.53
N PRO A 86 1.89 14.10 -11.55
CA PRO A 86 1.39 15.49 -11.45
C PRO A 86 0.05 15.54 -10.70
N VAL A 87 0.08 15.22 -9.43
CA VAL A 87 -1.10 15.20 -8.55
C VAL A 87 -0.80 15.99 -7.28
N THR A 88 -1.86 16.51 -6.66
CA THR A 88 -1.79 17.17 -5.36
C THR A 88 -2.87 16.58 -4.46
N GLY A 89 -2.74 16.77 -3.15
CA GLY A 89 -3.72 16.30 -2.18
C GLY A 89 -3.92 14.80 -2.20
N PHE A 90 -2.87 14.05 -2.52
CA PHE A 90 -2.94 12.60 -2.66
C PHE A 90 -3.08 11.94 -1.29
N GLN A 91 -4.11 11.12 -1.14
CA GLN A 91 -4.26 10.21 0.00
C GLN A 91 -4.64 8.84 -0.52
N ALA A 92 -4.03 7.80 0.03
CA ALA A 92 -4.32 6.43 -0.36
C ALA A 92 -4.68 5.60 0.87
N THR A 93 -5.58 4.65 0.67
CA THR A 93 -6.00 3.71 1.71
C THR A 93 -5.89 2.29 1.17
N LEU A 94 -5.32 1.41 1.97
CA LEU A 94 -5.31 -0.02 1.74
C LEU A 94 -6.15 -0.66 2.83
N ARG A 95 -7.10 -1.51 2.46
CA ARG A 95 -7.96 -2.20 3.42
C ARG A 95 -8.11 -3.66 3.06
N ILE A 96 -8.08 -4.51 4.09
CA ILE A 96 -8.16 -5.95 3.92
C ILE A 96 -9.36 -6.45 4.72
N THR A 97 -10.37 -6.95 4.01
CA THR A 97 -11.61 -7.41 4.63
C THR A 97 -11.67 -8.93 4.57
N PRO A 98 -11.97 -9.62 5.69
CA PRO A 98 -12.09 -11.07 5.64
C PRO A 98 -13.29 -11.51 4.79
N VAL A 99 -13.05 -12.48 3.94
CA VAL A 99 -14.10 -13.23 3.26
C VAL A 99 -14.25 -14.51 4.06
N ILE A 100 -15.31 -14.60 4.85
CA ILE A 100 -15.50 -15.70 5.81
C ILE A 100 -15.58 -17.03 5.09
N ASP A 101 -16.33 -17.05 4.00
CA ASP A 101 -16.41 -18.26 3.17
C ASP A 101 -15.05 -18.55 2.56
N GLY A 102 -14.43 -19.63 3.00
CA GLY A 102 -13.11 -20.04 2.53
C GLY A 102 -11.94 -19.38 3.22
N ASN A 103 -12.19 -18.54 4.23
CA ASN A 103 -11.14 -17.85 4.99
C ASN A 103 -10.15 -17.11 4.06
N ARG A 104 -10.69 -16.30 3.16
CA ARG A 104 -9.94 -15.54 2.17
C ARG A 104 -9.91 -14.07 2.52
N ALA A 105 -9.25 -13.27 1.70
CA ALA A 105 -9.13 -11.84 1.92
C ALA A 105 -9.62 -11.07 0.70
N PHE A 106 -10.48 -10.07 0.95
CA PHE A 106 -10.84 -9.08 -0.06
C PHE A 106 -9.96 -7.86 0.17
N VAL A 107 -9.11 -7.54 -0.79
CA VAL A 107 -8.08 -6.51 -0.64
C VAL A 107 -8.39 -5.36 -1.57
N GLU A 108 -8.47 -4.16 -1.00
CA GLU A 108 -8.78 -2.94 -1.72
C GLU A 108 -7.67 -1.93 -1.53
N TRP A 109 -7.35 -1.20 -2.58
CA TRP A 109 -6.40 -0.08 -2.51
C TRP A 109 -6.97 1.05 -3.35
N TRP A 110 -7.18 2.19 -2.74
CA TRP A 110 -7.70 3.34 -3.49
C TRP A 110 -6.98 4.62 -3.09
N ALA A 111 -7.07 5.62 -3.95
CA ALA A 111 -6.48 6.92 -3.71
C ALA A 111 -7.43 8.00 -4.21
N SER A 112 -7.43 9.14 -3.51
CA SER A 112 -8.05 10.36 -3.98
C SER A 112 -6.95 11.39 -4.22
N PHE A 113 -7.14 12.23 -5.22
CA PHE A 113 -6.13 13.22 -5.60
C PHE A 113 -6.75 14.31 -6.45
N ASP A 114 -6.03 15.42 -6.56
CA ASP A 114 -6.38 16.50 -7.47
C ASP A 114 -5.36 16.56 -8.60
N CYS A 115 -5.82 16.93 -9.79
CA CYS A 115 -4.97 17.02 -10.97
C CYS A 115 -5.68 17.89 -12.00
N GLU A 116 -5.01 18.21 -13.09
CA GLU A 116 -5.65 18.86 -14.21
C GLU A 116 -6.76 17.97 -14.77
N PRO A 117 -7.96 18.52 -15.04
CA PRO A 117 -9.10 17.70 -15.46
C PRO A 117 -8.83 16.82 -16.68
N GLY A 118 -8.02 17.30 -17.61
CA GLY A 118 -7.68 16.53 -18.81
C GLY A 118 -6.82 15.31 -18.55
N HIS A 119 -6.21 15.20 -17.36
CA HIS A 119 -5.33 14.09 -17.01
C HIS A 119 -5.98 13.12 -16.03
N ARG A 120 -7.21 13.38 -15.61
CA ARG A 120 -7.86 12.61 -14.54
C ARG A 120 -7.93 11.12 -14.85
N ASP A 121 -8.47 10.78 -16.01
CA ASP A 121 -8.71 9.37 -16.36
C ASP A 121 -7.40 8.62 -16.55
N GLU A 122 -6.43 9.26 -17.17
CA GLU A 122 -5.12 8.66 -17.40
C GLU A 122 -4.38 8.39 -16.09
N LEU A 123 -4.40 9.35 -15.17
CA LEU A 123 -3.76 9.20 -13.88
C LEU A 123 -4.45 8.14 -13.01
N ALA A 124 -5.79 8.11 -13.05
CA ALA A 124 -6.54 7.09 -12.33
C ALA A 124 -6.20 5.69 -12.85
N ALA A 125 -6.11 5.53 -14.17
CA ALA A 125 -5.75 4.26 -14.78
C ALA A 125 -4.32 3.84 -14.42
N THR A 126 -3.40 4.79 -14.42
CA THR A 126 -2.00 4.52 -14.04
C THR A 126 -1.91 4.03 -12.60
N LEU A 127 -2.59 4.72 -11.68
CA LEU A 127 -2.59 4.34 -10.26
C LEU A 127 -3.25 2.98 -10.05
N GLN A 128 -4.37 2.74 -10.72
CA GLN A 128 -5.05 1.45 -10.65
C GLN A 128 -4.12 0.32 -11.08
N ASN A 129 -3.38 0.51 -12.16
CA ASN A 129 -2.43 -0.48 -12.65
C ASN A 129 -1.31 -0.73 -11.65
N TRP A 130 -0.79 0.33 -11.02
CA TRP A 130 0.26 0.20 -10.00
C TRP A 130 -0.25 -0.54 -8.77
N PHE A 131 -1.45 -0.19 -8.29
CA PHE A 131 -2.03 -0.89 -7.15
C PHE A 131 -2.17 -2.39 -7.43
N GLY A 132 -2.60 -2.74 -8.63
CA GLY A 132 -2.72 -4.13 -9.04
C GLY A 132 -1.38 -4.85 -9.02
N LYS A 133 -0.34 -4.21 -9.53
CA LYS A 133 1.00 -4.79 -9.53
C LYS A 133 1.55 -4.99 -8.11
N TRP A 134 1.36 -3.99 -7.24
CA TRP A 134 1.85 -4.07 -5.88
C TRP A 134 1.07 -5.11 -5.07
N LEU A 135 -0.23 -5.22 -5.27
CA LEU A 135 -1.02 -6.26 -4.60
C LEU A 135 -0.66 -7.66 -5.11
N GLN A 136 -0.31 -7.80 -6.38
CA GLN A 136 0.23 -9.06 -6.89
C GLN A 136 1.55 -9.39 -6.21
N SER A 137 2.40 -8.40 -6.00
CA SER A 137 3.65 -8.57 -5.26
C SER A 137 3.41 -9.04 -3.83
N LEU A 138 2.40 -8.46 -3.16
CA LEU A 138 2.00 -8.90 -1.82
C LEU A 138 1.55 -10.36 -1.85
N ARG A 139 0.71 -10.72 -2.81
CA ARG A 139 0.25 -12.11 -2.95
C ARG A 139 1.42 -13.07 -3.09
N LEU A 140 2.39 -12.72 -3.93
CA LEU A 140 3.56 -13.58 -4.14
C LEU A 140 4.41 -13.70 -2.88
N SER A 141 4.50 -12.64 -2.08
CA SER A 141 5.28 -12.68 -0.84
C SER A 141 4.70 -13.67 0.17
N MET A 142 3.40 -13.93 0.07
CA MET A 142 2.73 -14.84 1.01
C MET A 142 2.78 -16.30 0.59
N VAL A 143 2.94 -16.58 -0.69
CA VAL A 143 2.99 -17.98 -1.15
C VAL A 143 4.41 -18.51 -1.22
N THR A 144 5.36 -17.62 -1.18
CA THR A 144 6.74 -18.04 -1.23
C THR A 144 7.16 -18.58 0.07
N PRO A 145 7.60 -19.35 0.25
CA PRO A 145 8.04 -19.81 1.10
C PRO A 145 8.42 -20.62 1.37
N ALA A 146 8.04 -20.33 1.78
CA ALA A 146 8.22 -20.82 2.49
C ALA A 146 8.45 -22.02 2.22
N GLY A 147 8.37 -22.29 2.16
CA GLY A 147 8.60 -23.30 1.94
C GLY A 147 9.14 -23.68 0.95
N SER A 148 9.37 -23.40 0.68
CA SER A 148 9.91 -23.76 -0.15
C SER A 148 10.92 -24.21 -0.09
N PRO A 149 11.22 -24.74 0.07
CA PRO A 149 11.95 -25.19 -0.03
C PRO A 149 12.23 -25.93 -0.47
N LEU A 150 11.86 -25.83 -0.47
CA LEU A 150 12.08 -26.22 -0.58
C LEU A 150 12.41 -26.65 -0.71
#